data_7be7d8bff9a1fc6cc0870828e8911d48
#
_entry.id   7be7d8bff9a1fc6cc0870828e8911d48
#
_cell.length_a   1.000
_cell.length_b   1.000
_cell.length_c   1.000
_cell.angle_alpha   90.00
_cell.angle_beta   90.00
_cell.angle_gamma   90.00
#
_symmetry.space_group_name_H-M   'P 1'
#
loop_
_entity.id
_entity.type
_entity.pdbx_description
1 polymer ?
#
loop_
_entity_poly.entity_id
_entity_poly.type
_entity_poly.pdbx_seq_one_letter_code
_entity_poly.pdbx_strand_id
1 'polypeptide(L)'
;MPEQLSQSQIDALLQKMSSGEVQVQEETIKVKEYDFKSPKKFTKEQFRSLDSLHETFSRLLSSYFSGLLRTVCEIEVLQIEEQRYYEYNNALPDLSLIGLIEMKPEDKRYDEARMVLNLPTDIGFYLIDRVLGGPGTGFSLNRNYTDIEIAILFNILTNITQRLQDTWNNNLPS
;
A
#
# COMPACT_ATOMS: atom_id res chain seq x y z
N MET A 1 34.53 -7.27 6.75
CA MET A 1 35.73 -8.11 6.53
C MET A 1 35.25 -9.46 6.07
N PRO A 2 35.66 -9.97 4.91
CA PRO A 2 35.25 -11.31 4.50
C PRO A 2 35.95 -12.33 5.41
N GLU A 3 35.16 -13.17 6.05
CA GLU A 3 35.66 -14.32 6.81
C GLU A 3 36.37 -15.28 5.87
N GLN A 4 37.68 -15.45 6.04
CA GLN A 4 38.46 -16.45 5.33
C GLN A 4 38.11 -17.81 5.95
N LEU A 5 37.49 -18.67 5.14
CA LEU A 5 37.26 -20.07 5.50
C LEU A 5 38.58 -20.76 5.84
N SER A 6 38.63 -21.48 6.95
CA SER A 6 39.80 -22.21 7.36
C SER A 6 40.03 -23.41 6.41
N GLN A 7 41.32 -23.82 6.24
CA GLN A 7 41.70 -24.93 5.34
C GLN A 7 40.95 -26.22 5.67
N SER A 8 40.69 -26.48 6.95
CA SER A 8 39.93 -27.65 7.41
C SER A 8 38.44 -27.61 6.99
N GLN A 9 37.86 -26.39 6.84
CA GLN A 9 36.49 -26.25 6.34
C GLN A 9 36.41 -26.46 4.83
N ILE A 10 37.42 -26.07 4.09
CA ILE A 10 37.54 -26.32 2.64
C ILE A 10 37.70 -27.80 2.38
N ASP A 11 38.55 -28.51 3.12
CA ASP A 11 38.76 -29.95 2.99
C ASP A 11 37.51 -30.77 3.34
N ALA A 12 36.76 -30.35 4.37
CA ALA A 12 35.48 -30.97 4.72
C ALA A 12 34.40 -30.76 3.65
N LEU A 13 34.38 -29.61 2.97
CA LEU A 13 33.48 -29.34 1.85
C LEU A 13 33.83 -30.18 0.62
N LEU A 14 35.12 -30.31 0.30
CA LEU A 14 35.60 -31.14 -0.80
C LEU A 14 35.28 -32.63 -0.58
N GLN A 15 35.40 -33.10 0.67
CA GLN A 15 35.08 -34.48 1.03
C GLN A 15 33.56 -34.77 0.92
N LYS A 16 32.71 -33.81 1.29
CA LYS A 16 31.24 -33.90 1.08
C LYS A 16 30.85 -33.88 -0.38
N MET A 17 31.54 -33.11 -1.22
CA MET A 17 31.29 -33.09 -2.66
C MET A 17 31.73 -34.39 -3.36
N SER A 18 32.80 -35.04 -2.88
CA SER A 18 33.30 -36.29 -3.45
C SER A 18 32.50 -37.53 -3.02
N SER A 19 31.79 -37.49 -1.89
CA SER A 19 30.96 -38.58 -1.39
C SER A 19 29.55 -38.65 -1.99
N GLY A 20 29.19 -37.72 -2.89
CA GLY A 20 27.88 -37.71 -3.58
C GLY A 20 26.68 -37.36 -2.71
N GLU A 21 26.90 -36.95 -1.45
CA GLU A 21 25.85 -36.47 -0.55
C GLU A 21 25.65 -34.93 -0.61
N VAL A 22 25.70 -34.39 -1.82
CA VAL A 22 25.12 -33.04 -2.02
C VAL A 22 23.61 -33.25 -2.05
N GLN A 23 22.97 -33.10 -0.92
CA GLN A 23 21.55 -32.78 -0.91
C GLN A 23 21.43 -31.43 -1.60
N VAL A 24 21.15 -31.46 -2.90
CA VAL A 24 20.56 -30.31 -3.60
C VAL A 24 19.28 -30.05 -2.83
N GLN A 25 19.27 -29.03 -1.98
CA GLN A 25 18.03 -28.46 -1.54
C GLN A 25 17.36 -27.96 -2.84
N GLU A 26 16.55 -28.84 -3.43
CA GLU A 26 15.53 -28.40 -4.36
C GLU A 26 14.77 -27.33 -3.59
N GLU A 27 15.03 -26.06 -3.92
CA GLU A 27 14.06 -25.01 -3.66
C GLU A 27 12.78 -25.54 -4.28
N THR A 28 11.96 -26.14 -3.46
CA THR A 28 10.60 -26.48 -3.83
C THR A 28 9.97 -25.17 -4.23
N ILE A 29 9.98 -24.89 -5.53
CA ILE A 29 9.15 -23.86 -6.12
C ILE A 29 7.76 -24.23 -5.64
N LYS A 30 7.27 -23.51 -4.62
CA LYS A 30 5.90 -23.65 -4.14
C LYS A 30 5.01 -23.25 -5.30
N VAL A 31 4.70 -24.20 -6.17
CA VAL A 31 3.69 -24.07 -7.21
C VAL A 31 2.40 -23.83 -6.47
N LYS A 32 1.98 -22.59 -6.40
CA LYS A 32 0.68 -22.20 -5.82
C LYS A 32 -0.38 -22.78 -6.74
N GLU A 33 -1.19 -23.71 -6.26
CA GLU A 33 -2.30 -24.26 -7.03
C GLU A 33 -3.16 -23.08 -7.54
N TYR A 34 -3.40 -23.06 -8.85
CA TYR A 34 -4.23 -22.04 -9.47
C TYR A 34 -5.69 -22.38 -9.21
N ASP A 35 -6.37 -21.55 -8.43
CA ASP A 35 -7.80 -21.70 -8.19
C ASP A 35 -8.61 -21.20 -9.39
N PHE A 36 -9.05 -22.14 -10.24
CA PHE A 36 -9.89 -21.85 -11.40
C PHE A 36 -11.28 -21.27 -11.04
N LYS A 37 -11.72 -21.39 -9.78
CA LYS A 37 -12.97 -20.80 -9.30
C LYS A 37 -12.83 -19.30 -9.00
N SER A 38 -11.60 -18.81 -8.94
CA SER A 38 -11.28 -17.41 -8.69
C SER A 38 -10.21 -16.94 -9.67
N PRO A 39 -10.55 -16.77 -10.96
CA PRO A 39 -9.57 -16.32 -11.94
C PRO A 39 -9.08 -14.92 -11.59
N LYS A 40 -7.77 -14.70 -11.67
CA LYS A 40 -7.18 -13.37 -11.56
C LYS A 40 -7.68 -12.51 -12.71
N LYS A 41 -8.23 -11.34 -12.38
CA LYS A 41 -8.79 -10.40 -13.37
C LYS A 41 -7.74 -9.48 -13.96
N PHE A 42 -6.66 -9.22 -13.21
CA PHE A 42 -5.61 -8.31 -13.62
C PHE A 42 -4.39 -9.05 -14.15
N THR A 43 -3.82 -8.51 -15.23
CA THR A 43 -2.55 -8.98 -15.79
C THR A 43 -1.36 -8.45 -14.97
N LYS A 44 -0.19 -9.08 -15.14
CA LYS A 44 1.04 -8.60 -14.51
C LYS A 44 1.42 -7.18 -14.95
N GLU A 45 1.11 -6.81 -16.18
CA GLU A 45 1.37 -5.48 -16.72
C GLU A 45 0.48 -4.43 -16.08
N GLN A 46 -0.80 -4.74 -15.89
CA GLN A 46 -1.72 -3.86 -15.18
C GLN A 46 -1.29 -3.64 -13.73
N PHE A 47 -0.83 -4.69 -13.04
CA PHE A 47 -0.27 -4.55 -11.69
C PHE A 47 0.95 -3.64 -11.66
N ARG A 48 1.89 -3.78 -12.61
CA ARG A 48 3.07 -2.89 -12.71
C ARG A 48 2.69 -1.44 -12.97
N SER A 49 1.70 -1.22 -13.83
CA SER A 49 1.19 0.13 -14.10
C SER A 49 0.56 0.76 -12.86
N LEU A 50 -0.26 -0.01 -12.11
CA LEU A 50 -0.84 0.43 -10.85
C LEU A 50 0.25 0.72 -9.81
N ASP A 51 1.28 -0.11 -9.73
CA ASP A 51 2.40 0.06 -8.80
C ASP A 51 3.14 1.38 -9.07
N SER A 52 3.55 1.61 -10.31
CA SER A 52 4.20 2.86 -10.73
C SER A 52 3.33 4.11 -10.49
N LEU A 53 2.02 4.00 -10.73
CA LEU A 53 1.06 5.06 -10.48
C LEU A 53 0.99 5.38 -8.98
N HIS A 54 0.84 4.36 -8.13
CA HIS A 54 0.75 4.54 -6.69
C HIS A 54 2.07 4.97 -6.06
N GLU A 55 3.23 4.58 -6.59
CA GLU A 55 4.53 5.14 -6.20
C GLU A 55 4.62 6.65 -6.49
N THR A 56 4.10 7.09 -7.62
CA THR A 56 4.05 8.52 -7.94
C THR A 56 3.09 9.26 -7.00
N PHE A 57 1.94 8.68 -6.74
CA PHE A 57 0.96 9.20 -5.80
C PHE A 57 1.50 9.29 -4.37
N SER A 58 2.22 8.26 -3.88
CA SER A 58 2.81 8.25 -2.54
C SER A 58 3.83 9.38 -2.35
N ARG A 59 4.64 9.69 -3.37
CA ARG A 59 5.57 10.83 -3.34
C ARG A 59 4.84 12.18 -3.25
N LEU A 60 3.74 12.35 -3.99
CA LEU A 60 2.91 13.55 -3.91
C LEU A 60 2.25 13.70 -2.55
N LEU A 61 1.78 12.59 -1.96
CA LEU A 61 1.22 12.56 -0.61
C LEU A 61 2.29 12.88 0.44
N SER A 62 3.49 12.32 0.34
CA SER A 62 4.61 12.59 1.25
C SER A 62 4.94 14.09 1.29
N SER A 63 4.99 14.73 0.13
CA SER A 63 5.21 16.18 0.02
C SER A 63 4.05 16.97 0.64
N TYR A 64 2.81 16.60 0.34
CA TYR A 64 1.62 17.26 0.88
C TYR A 64 1.55 17.16 2.40
N PHE A 65 1.69 15.96 2.95
CA PHE A 65 1.63 15.76 4.39
C PHE A 65 2.82 16.39 5.12
N SER A 66 4.02 16.39 4.53
CA SER A 66 5.16 17.08 5.11
C SER A 66 4.90 18.58 5.26
N GLY A 67 4.27 19.20 4.26
CA GLY A 67 3.86 20.60 4.33
C GLY A 67 2.72 20.86 5.31
N LEU A 68 1.69 20.01 5.29
CA LEU A 68 0.50 20.15 6.14
C LEU A 68 0.84 19.96 7.63
N LEU A 69 1.62 18.93 7.94
CA LEU A 69 1.93 18.52 9.31
C LEU A 69 3.20 19.22 9.87
N ARG A 70 3.90 19.97 9.01
CA ARG A 70 5.18 20.65 9.35
C ARG A 70 6.22 19.69 9.96
N THR A 71 6.28 18.49 9.42
CA THR A 71 7.25 17.45 9.80
C THR A 71 7.56 16.59 8.57
N VAL A 72 8.70 15.94 8.56
CA VAL A 72 9.04 15.00 7.49
C VAL A 72 8.07 13.83 7.55
N CYS A 73 7.37 13.60 6.43
CA CYS A 73 6.42 12.52 6.28
C CYS A 73 6.82 11.69 5.07
N GLU A 74 7.04 10.41 5.27
CA GLU A 74 7.35 9.45 4.21
C GLU A 74 6.20 8.46 4.07
N ILE A 75 5.68 8.34 2.86
CA ILE A 75 4.57 7.46 2.52
C ILE A 75 5.05 6.54 1.41
N GLU A 76 4.95 5.25 1.63
CA GLU A 76 5.39 4.21 0.72
C GLU A 76 4.23 3.28 0.35
N VAL A 77 4.30 2.72 -0.84
CA VAL A 77 3.39 1.65 -1.27
C VAL A 77 3.90 0.34 -0.68
N LEU A 78 3.15 -0.25 0.22
CA LEU A 78 3.54 -1.52 0.83
C LEU A 78 3.20 -2.70 -0.08
N GLN A 79 1.99 -2.71 -0.64
CA GLN A 79 1.52 -3.83 -1.44
C GLN A 79 0.35 -3.41 -2.33
N ILE A 80 0.32 -3.96 -3.55
CA ILE A 80 -0.85 -3.93 -4.43
C ILE A 80 -1.25 -5.36 -4.70
N GLU A 81 -2.49 -5.69 -4.35
CA GLU A 81 -2.99 -7.05 -4.49
C GLU A 81 -4.44 -7.09 -4.96
N GLU A 82 -4.82 -8.21 -5.56
CA GLU A 82 -6.20 -8.51 -5.91
C GLU A 82 -6.82 -9.35 -4.80
N GLN A 83 -7.88 -8.82 -4.19
CA GLN A 83 -8.64 -9.49 -3.14
C GLN A 83 -10.11 -9.63 -3.54
N ARG A 84 -10.79 -10.60 -2.98
CA ARG A 84 -12.25 -10.69 -3.08
C ARG A 84 -12.90 -9.65 -2.18
N TYR A 85 -14.01 -9.08 -2.63
CA TYR A 85 -14.71 -8.03 -1.87
C TYR A 85 -15.05 -8.46 -0.43
N TYR A 86 -15.47 -9.70 -0.21
CA TYR A 86 -15.79 -10.17 1.14
C TYR A 86 -14.55 -10.26 2.05
N GLU A 87 -13.36 -10.56 1.50
CA GLU A 87 -12.10 -10.58 2.25
C GLU A 87 -11.73 -9.17 2.71
N TYR A 88 -11.83 -8.20 1.80
CA TYR A 88 -11.66 -6.79 2.14
C TYR A 88 -12.67 -6.32 3.20
N ASN A 89 -13.96 -6.64 3.01
CA ASN A 89 -15.01 -6.22 3.94
C ASN A 89 -14.83 -6.82 5.35
N ASN A 90 -14.39 -8.07 5.44
CA ASN A 90 -14.13 -8.73 6.72
C ASN A 90 -12.84 -8.24 7.40
N ALA A 91 -11.92 -7.64 6.67
CA ALA A 91 -10.68 -7.08 7.20
C ALA A 91 -10.86 -5.65 7.75
N LEU A 92 -11.99 -4.98 7.45
CA LEU A 92 -12.25 -3.64 7.97
C LEU A 92 -12.52 -3.68 9.48
N PRO A 93 -11.90 -2.78 10.26
CA PRO A 93 -12.23 -2.64 11.68
C PRO A 93 -13.64 -2.04 11.88
N ASP A 94 -14.23 -2.28 13.06
CA ASP A 94 -15.56 -1.79 13.42
C ASP A 94 -15.71 -0.27 13.28
N LEU A 95 -14.64 0.48 13.55
CA LEU A 95 -14.56 1.92 13.34
C LEU A 95 -13.54 2.24 12.26
N SER A 96 -14.03 2.76 11.15
CA SER A 96 -13.22 3.15 10.00
C SER A 96 -13.72 4.46 9.42
N LEU A 97 -12.81 5.34 9.02
CA LEU A 97 -13.15 6.48 8.17
C LEU A 97 -13.06 6.04 6.71
N ILE A 98 -14.19 6.03 6.04
CA ILE A 98 -14.30 5.61 4.64
C ILE A 98 -14.68 6.81 3.79
N GLY A 99 -13.84 7.18 2.83
CA GLY A 99 -14.14 8.13 1.77
C GLY A 99 -14.56 7.39 0.50
N LEU A 100 -15.72 7.75 -0.05
CA LEU A 100 -16.15 7.30 -1.36
C LEU A 100 -15.71 8.31 -2.42
N ILE A 101 -14.95 7.87 -3.39
CA ILE A 101 -14.45 8.70 -4.50
C ILE A 101 -15.16 8.25 -5.77
N GLU A 102 -15.84 9.17 -6.43
CA GLU A 102 -16.42 8.93 -7.75
C GLU A 102 -15.42 9.33 -8.83
N MET A 103 -15.06 8.38 -9.68
CA MET A 103 -14.23 8.59 -10.85
C MET A 103 -15.14 8.81 -12.06
N LYS A 104 -15.05 9.98 -12.66
CA LYS A 104 -15.79 10.37 -13.87
C LYS A 104 -14.80 10.67 -14.98
N PRO A 105 -14.46 9.70 -15.83
CA PRO A 105 -13.57 9.92 -16.95
C PRO A 105 -14.14 10.96 -17.92
N GLU A 106 -13.30 11.86 -18.43
CA GLU A 106 -13.70 12.80 -19.49
C GLU A 106 -13.97 12.05 -20.80
N ASP A 107 -13.22 10.98 -21.05
CA ASP A 107 -13.42 10.12 -22.21
C ASP A 107 -14.57 9.15 -21.97
N LYS A 108 -15.64 9.33 -22.77
CA LYS A 108 -16.86 8.49 -22.71
C LYS A 108 -16.66 7.02 -23.09
N ARG A 109 -15.46 6.62 -23.50
CA ARG A 109 -15.11 5.20 -23.73
C ARG A 109 -14.95 4.44 -22.42
N TYR A 110 -14.74 5.13 -21.31
CA TYR A 110 -14.58 4.54 -19.99
C TYR A 110 -15.82 4.78 -19.14
N ASP A 111 -16.24 3.76 -18.43
CA ASP A 111 -17.35 3.84 -17.51
C ASP A 111 -16.98 4.60 -16.22
N GLU A 112 -17.99 5.21 -15.59
CA GLU A 112 -17.83 5.77 -14.25
C GLU A 112 -17.50 4.64 -13.25
N ALA A 113 -16.57 4.90 -12.35
CA ALA A 113 -16.16 3.95 -11.34
C ALA A 113 -16.16 4.57 -9.95
N ARG A 114 -16.15 3.72 -8.92
CA ARG A 114 -16.07 4.16 -7.52
C ARG A 114 -14.83 3.54 -6.87
N MET A 115 -14.14 4.35 -6.11
CA MET A 115 -13.02 3.92 -5.26
C MET A 115 -13.39 4.12 -3.80
N VAL A 116 -12.80 3.30 -2.96
CA VAL A 116 -12.92 3.42 -1.50
C VAL A 116 -11.54 3.78 -0.95
N LEU A 117 -11.49 4.89 -0.25
CA LEU A 117 -10.33 5.29 0.54
C LEU A 117 -10.62 4.99 2.01
N ASN A 118 -9.90 4.06 2.59
CA ASN A 118 -10.01 3.75 4.01
C ASN A 118 -8.84 4.40 4.76
N LEU A 119 -9.16 5.18 5.78
CA LEU A 119 -8.18 5.79 6.68
C LEU A 119 -8.39 5.22 8.09
N PRO A 120 -7.37 4.58 8.70
CA PRO A 120 -7.43 4.13 10.07
C PRO A 120 -7.77 5.27 11.04
N THR A 121 -8.57 4.95 12.06
CA THR A 121 -9.12 5.95 12.99
C THR A 121 -8.03 6.70 13.77
N ASP A 122 -6.97 6.00 14.16
CA ASP A 122 -5.81 6.56 14.85
C ASP A 122 -5.05 7.59 13.98
N ILE A 123 -4.88 7.28 12.69
CA ILE A 123 -4.30 8.21 11.72
C ILE A 123 -5.20 9.44 11.56
N GLY A 124 -6.52 9.24 11.49
CA GLY A 124 -7.46 10.35 11.39
C GLY A 124 -7.37 11.32 12.58
N PHE A 125 -7.35 10.81 13.81
CA PHE A 125 -7.19 11.65 15.01
C PHE A 125 -5.80 12.31 15.08
N TYR A 126 -4.76 11.61 14.68
CA TYR A 126 -3.42 12.18 14.57
C TYR A 126 -3.40 13.38 13.60
N LEU A 127 -4.00 13.24 12.43
CA LEU A 127 -4.07 14.31 11.44
C LEU A 127 -4.83 15.53 11.96
N ILE A 128 -5.96 15.32 12.64
CA ILE A 128 -6.74 16.39 13.26
C ILE A 128 -5.90 17.15 14.28
N ASP A 129 -5.26 16.43 15.20
CA ASP A 129 -4.43 17.04 16.26
C ASP A 129 -3.30 17.87 15.66
N ARG A 130 -2.57 17.32 14.68
CA ARG A 130 -1.46 18.02 14.02
C ARG A 130 -1.91 19.25 13.26
N VAL A 131 -3.03 19.20 12.55
CA VAL A 131 -3.58 20.32 11.78
C VAL A 131 -4.04 21.44 12.71
N LEU A 132 -4.53 21.10 13.90
CA LEU A 132 -4.92 22.06 14.93
C LEU A 132 -3.73 22.59 15.75
N GLY A 133 -2.52 22.13 15.47
CA GLY A 133 -1.29 22.59 16.13
C GLY A 133 -0.89 21.78 17.37
N GLY A 134 -1.51 20.64 17.58
CA GLY A 134 -1.15 19.71 18.65
C GLY A 134 0.15 18.94 18.39
N PRO A 135 0.68 18.26 19.42
CA PRO A 135 1.94 17.53 19.35
C PRO A 135 1.90 16.25 18.51
N GLY A 136 0.74 15.74 18.16
CA GLY A 136 0.58 14.48 17.43
C GLY A 136 0.89 13.25 18.29
N THR A 137 0.64 13.33 19.59
CA THR A 137 0.87 12.20 20.50
C THR A 137 -0.36 11.32 20.60
N GLY A 138 -0.16 10.09 20.20
CA GLY A 138 -0.94 8.88 20.30
C GLY A 138 -2.39 8.95 20.79
N PHE A 139 -3.34 9.00 19.86
CA PHE A 139 -4.74 8.85 20.22
C PHE A 139 -5.25 7.50 19.71
N SER A 140 -5.40 6.54 20.61
CA SER A 140 -6.28 5.41 20.38
C SER A 140 -7.65 5.77 20.97
N LEU A 141 -8.40 6.62 20.27
CA LEU A 141 -9.74 7.01 20.68
C LEU A 141 -10.74 6.02 20.06
N ASN A 142 -11.33 5.18 20.89
CA ASN A 142 -12.41 4.26 20.47
C ASN A 142 -13.77 4.98 20.52
N ARG A 143 -13.92 6.00 19.66
CA ARG A 143 -15.17 6.76 19.50
C ARG A 143 -15.35 7.23 18.06
N ASN A 144 -16.55 7.59 17.71
CA ASN A 144 -16.84 8.23 16.43
C ASN A 144 -16.27 9.66 16.38
N TYR A 145 -16.02 10.14 15.17
CA TYR A 145 -15.67 11.53 14.93
C TYR A 145 -16.87 12.45 15.17
N THR A 146 -16.60 13.65 15.65
CA THR A 146 -17.58 14.75 15.71
C THR A 146 -17.71 15.40 14.33
N ASP A 147 -18.80 16.17 14.14
CA ASP A 147 -19.04 16.87 12.87
C ASP A 147 -17.89 17.82 12.47
N ILE A 148 -17.27 18.47 13.47
CA ILE A 148 -16.12 19.36 13.24
C ILE A 148 -14.89 18.53 12.79
N GLU A 149 -14.62 17.40 13.42
CA GLU A 149 -13.55 16.50 13.06
C GLU A 149 -13.75 15.94 11.65
N ILE A 150 -14.97 15.56 11.31
CA ILE A 150 -15.36 15.13 9.96
C ILE A 150 -15.10 16.23 8.93
N ALA A 151 -15.47 17.49 9.22
CA ALA A 151 -15.23 18.61 8.31
C ALA A 151 -13.73 18.85 8.05
N ILE A 152 -12.87 18.69 9.08
CA ILE A 152 -11.42 18.80 8.94
C ILE A 152 -10.90 17.65 8.08
N LEU A 153 -11.31 16.42 8.37
CA LEU A 153 -10.90 15.24 7.63
C LEU A 153 -11.39 15.27 6.18
N PHE A 154 -12.59 15.77 5.93
CA PHE A 154 -13.12 15.94 4.58
C PHE A 154 -12.25 16.85 3.72
N ASN A 155 -11.74 17.94 4.29
CA ASN A 155 -10.79 18.81 3.58
C ASN A 155 -9.50 18.07 3.23
N ILE A 156 -8.95 17.28 4.16
CA ILE A 156 -7.75 16.47 3.94
C ILE A 156 -8.01 15.43 2.85
N LEU A 157 -9.12 14.68 2.93
CA LEU A 157 -9.51 13.68 1.95
C LEU A 157 -9.71 14.28 0.55
N THR A 158 -10.30 15.48 0.47
CA THR A 158 -10.43 16.20 -0.79
C THR A 158 -9.07 16.51 -1.42
N ASN A 159 -8.11 16.95 -0.61
CA ASN A 159 -6.76 17.21 -1.09
C ASN A 159 -6.00 15.93 -1.51
N ILE A 160 -6.25 14.80 -0.84
CA ILE A 160 -5.73 13.49 -1.23
C ILE A 160 -6.32 13.09 -2.60
N THR A 161 -7.64 13.23 -2.75
CA THR A 161 -8.36 12.89 -3.99
C THR A 161 -7.89 13.73 -5.17
N GLN A 162 -7.63 15.03 -4.96
CA GLN A 162 -7.09 15.89 -6.00
C GLN A 162 -5.74 15.38 -6.53
N ARG A 163 -4.83 14.97 -5.65
CA ARG A 163 -3.53 14.42 -6.04
C ARG A 163 -3.64 13.08 -6.73
N LEU A 164 -4.61 12.28 -6.29
CA LEU A 164 -4.93 11.02 -6.96
C LEU A 164 -5.41 11.29 -8.39
N GLN A 165 -6.31 12.24 -8.58
CA GLN A 165 -6.81 12.67 -9.89
C GLN A 165 -5.66 13.14 -10.78
N ASP A 166 -4.78 14.03 -10.27
CA ASP A 166 -3.62 14.52 -11.02
C ASP A 166 -2.70 13.36 -11.45
N THR A 167 -2.50 12.39 -10.56
CA THR A 167 -1.68 11.20 -10.86
C THR A 167 -2.31 10.35 -11.93
N TRP A 168 -3.62 10.09 -11.88
CA TRP A 168 -4.33 9.31 -12.89
C TRP A 168 -4.30 10.02 -14.24
N ASN A 169 -4.60 11.31 -14.30
CA ASN A 169 -4.62 12.08 -15.52
C ASN A 169 -3.25 12.11 -16.23
N ASN A 170 -2.16 12.14 -15.47
CA ASN A 170 -0.80 12.15 -16.01
C ASN A 170 -0.32 10.77 -16.50
N ASN A 171 -0.94 9.68 -16.06
CA ASN A 171 -0.51 8.31 -16.37
C ASN A 171 -1.47 7.55 -17.30
N LEU A 172 -2.67 8.07 -17.54
CA LEU A 172 -3.57 7.50 -18.54
C LEU A 172 -3.12 7.96 -19.94
N PRO A 173 -3.07 7.05 -20.92
CA PRO A 173 -2.83 7.45 -22.30
C PRO A 173 -4.00 8.33 -22.77
N SER A 174 -3.68 9.51 -23.28
CA SER A 174 -4.60 10.44 -23.94
C SER A 174 -5.16 9.87 -25.26
#